data_fe849a4e877aca1e0c6ba15987954cac
#
_entry.id   fe849a4e877aca1e0c6ba15987954cac
#
_cell.length_a   1.000
_cell.length_b   1.000
_cell.length_c   1.000
_cell.angle_alpha   90.00
_cell.angle_beta   90.00
_cell.angle_gamma   90.00
#
_symmetry.space_group_name_H-M   'P 1'
#
loop_
_entity.id
_entity.type
_entity.pdbx_description
1 polymer ?
#
loop_
_entity_poly.entity_id
_entity_poly.type
_entity_poly.pdbx_seq_one_letter_code
_entity_poly.pdbx_strand_id
1 'polypeptide(L)'
;TNSKVRRYRMGCISLKKPVAHMWYFRNNPNVLASILNMRSQEIDETVHFQTYTASKPGTQNYCLHGGVQWFVNHWEPMHPYFAGELDPLIDTAAPWNGSKAVMPSQIKTIENCGAEALQELLTRIDLAFLQRMLARKLKNAIERKKLASKSLRKQHKRRKKAKLLGRADQKNYGITVKVKTYARRLEFVRSLARKGLRPEWMVLSVFPVLPPDLRPMIQMSSGRFATSDLNDLYRRLIYRKIRFEKFLSLFDEEFLPDLLIRHDLCLLQEAADSIIDNGRLEKPAQRPNRKPFKSLTSIIEGKHGRFRQNLLGKRVDYSGRSVIVVGPKLRLHQCGLPREMALEL
;
A
#
# COMPACT_ATOMS: atom_id res chain seq x y z
N THR A 1 -34.19 6.22 -11.39
CA THR A 1 -32.98 6.98 -11.05
C THR A 1 -32.27 7.39 -12.33
N ASN A 2 -31.96 8.68 -12.47
CA ASN A 2 -31.34 9.27 -13.63
C ASN A 2 -29.99 8.58 -13.96
N SER A 3 -29.68 8.38 -15.24
CA SER A 3 -28.43 7.73 -15.71
C SER A 3 -27.15 8.38 -15.15
N LYS A 4 -27.17 9.72 -14.91
CA LYS A 4 -26.08 10.46 -14.27
C LYS A 4 -25.79 9.95 -12.84
N VAL A 5 -26.84 9.68 -12.05
CA VAL A 5 -26.69 9.20 -10.67
C VAL A 5 -26.07 7.79 -10.67
N ARG A 6 -26.48 6.92 -11.57
CA ARG A 6 -25.98 5.55 -11.64
C ARG A 6 -24.54 5.44 -12.11
N ARG A 7 -24.03 6.42 -12.87
CA ARG A 7 -22.65 6.42 -13.42
C ARG A 7 -21.65 7.20 -12.57
N TYR A 8 -22.08 8.28 -11.92
CA TYR A 8 -21.17 9.23 -11.29
C TYR A 8 -21.28 9.27 -9.77
N ARG A 9 -22.42 8.88 -9.19
CA ARG A 9 -22.58 8.90 -7.75
C ARG A 9 -21.94 7.69 -7.11
N MET A 10 -20.86 7.93 -6.37
CA MET A 10 -20.19 6.90 -5.59
C MET A 10 -20.97 6.57 -4.33
N GLY A 11 -21.00 5.29 -3.97
CA GLY A 11 -21.44 4.84 -2.66
C GLY A 11 -20.27 4.81 -1.67
N CYS A 12 -20.57 4.48 -0.41
CA CYS A 12 -19.56 4.31 0.62
C CYS A 12 -19.92 3.17 1.58
N ILE A 13 -18.91 2.54 2.14
CA ILE A 13 -19.00 1.56 3.22
C ILE A 13 -18.24 2.15 4.41
N SER A 14 -18.95 2.55 5.45
CA SER A 14 -18.32 2.98 6.71
C SER A 14 -17.73 1.77 7.42
N LEU A 15 -16.50 1.86 7.87
CA LEU A 15 -15.80 0.81 8.59
C LEU A 15 -15.70 1.21 10.07
N LYS A 16 -15.91 0.25 11.00
CA LYS A 16 -15.71 0.48 12.44
C LYS A 16 -14.25 0.75 12.78
N LYS A 17 -13.35 0.00 12.13
CA LYS A 17 -11.90 0.17 12.24
C LYS A 17 -11.35 0.52 10.84
N PRO A 18 -10.39 1.44 10.76
CA PRO A 18 -9.84 1.87 9.48
C PRO A 18 -9.01 0.76 8.81
N VAL A 19 -8.88 0.84 7.49
CA VAL A 19 -8.05 -0.06 6.68
C VAL A 19 -7.00 0.74 5.91
N ALA A 20 -5.80 0.19 5.77
CA ALA A 20 -4.74 0.84 5.01
C ALA A 20 -4.95 0.63 3.50
N HIS A 21 -4.71 1.66 2.71
CA HIS A 21 -4.82 1.54 1.27
C HIS A 21 -3.56 0.89 0.68
N MET A 22 -3.72 -0.26 0.04
CA MET A 22 -2.66 -1.14 -0.44
C MET A 22 -1.60 -0.44 -1.31
N TRP A 23 -1.97 0.54 -2.14
CA TRP A 23 -1.02 1.24 -3.00
C TRP A 23 0.04 2.02 -2.24
N TYR A 24 -0.20 2.41 -0.99
CA TYR A 24 0.74 3.19 -0.21
C TYR A 24 1.74 2.35 0.60
N PHE A 25 1.45 1.07 0.83
CA PHE A 25 2.36 0.20 1.59
C PHE A 25 2.95 -0.97 0.79
N ARG A 26 2.27 -1.49 -0.25
CA ARG A 26 2.80 -2.59 -1.07
C ARG A 26 3.49 -2.17 -2.36
N ASN A 27 3.40 -0.93 -2.76
CA ASN A 27 4.12 -0.44 -3.94
C ASN A 27 5.60 -0.19 -3.64
N ASN A 28 6.44 -0.33 -4.65
CA ASN A 28 7.85 0.04 -4.57
C ASN A 28 8.09 1.30 -5.44
N PRO A 29 8.42 2.45 -4.82
CA PRO A 29 8.76 2.67 -3.42
C PRO A 29 7.54 2.75 -2.49
N ASN A 30 7.68 2.18 -1.29
CA ASN A 30 6.66 2.25 -0.25
C ASN A 30 6.60 3.66 0.35
N VAL A 31 5.45 4.32 0.20
CA VAL A 31 5.27 5.72 0.63
C VAL A 31 5.18 5.81 2.15
N LEU A 32 4.39 4.92 2.79
CA LEU A 32 4.26 4.87 4.25
C LEU A 32 5.61 4.60 4.92
N ALA A 33 6.36 3.62 4.41
CA ALA A 33 7.72 3.32 4.88
C ALA A 33 8.66 4.54 4.77
N SER A 34 8.52 5.28 3.68
CA SER A 34 9.32 6.49 3.44
C SER A 34 8.98 7.62 4.41
N ILE A 35 7.70 7.81 4.75
CA ILE A 35 7.26 8.86 5.67
C ILE A 35 7.60 8.47 7.12
N LEU A 36 7.20 7.29 7.56
CA LEU A 36 7.38 6.81 8.94
C LEU A 36 8.83 6.41 9.27
N ASN A 37 9.70 6.27 8.27
CA ASN A 37 11.07 5.76 8.42
C ASN A 37 11.12 4.32 8.96
N MET A 38 10.17 3.50 8.57
CA MET A 38 10.06 2.08 8.87
C MET A 38 10.47 1.25 7.64
N ARG A 39 10.72 -0.03 7.82
CA ARG A 39 10.92 -0.96 6.70
C ARG A 39 9.58 -1.31 6.07
N SER A 40 9.58 -1.62 4.78
CA SER A 40 8.34 -2.00 4.08
C SER A 40 7.72 -3.27 4.67
N GLN A 41 8.55 -4.21 5.11
CA GLN A 41 8.11 -5.44 5.75
C GLN A 41 7.44 -5.15 7.10
N GLU A 42 8.03 -4.30 7.94
CA GLU A 42 7.47 -3.90 9.24
C GLU A 42 6.08 -3.27 9.09
N ILE A 43 5.87 -2.47 8.04
CA ILE A 43 4.55 -1.87 7.76
C ILE A 43 3.55 -2.94 7.31
N ASP A 44 3.97 -3.85 6.44
CA ASP A 44 3.11 -4.93 5.97
C ASP A 44 2.68 -5.84 7.13
N GLU A 45 3.60 -6.22 8.00
CA GLU A 45 3.34 -6.99 9.22
C GLU A 45 2.42 -6.25 10.20
N THR A 46 2.61 -4.93 10.35
CA THR A 46 1.74 -4.10 11.20
C THR A 46 0.32 -4.02 10.63
N VAL A 47 0.17 -3.76 9.33
CA VAL A 47 -1.13 -3.66 8.66
C VAL A 47 -1.91 -4.98 8.77
N HIS A 48 -1.22 -6.12 8.72
CA HIS A 48 -1.83 -7.45 8.84
C HIS A 48 -1.88 -7.97 10.28
N PHE A 49 -1.73 -7.10 11.27
CA PHE A 49 -1.87 -7.41 12.70
C PHE A 49 -0.88 -8.45 13.24
N GLN A 50 0.29 -8.58 12.60
CA GLN A 50 1.35 -9.49 13.04
C GLN A 50 2.31 -8.82 14.05
N THR A 51 2.49 -7.51 13.94
CA THR A 51 3.37 -6.72 14.81
C THR A 51 2.66 -5.49 15.32
N TYR A 52 3.10 -4.98 16.46
CA TYR A 52 2.62 -3.73 17.04
C TYR A 52 3.60 -2.59 16.79
N THR A 53 3.14 -1.38 16.80
CA THR A 53 3.98 -0.22 16.74
C THR A 53 4.19 0.37 18.14
N ALA A 54 5.41 0.77 18.43
CA ALA A 54 5.75 1.48 19.65
C ALA A 54 6.48 2.77 19.29
N SER A 55 6.15 3.87 19.94
CA SER A 55 6.83 5.12 19.74
C SER A 55 7.67 5.50 20.96
N LYS A 56 8.93 5.88 20.71
CA LYS A 56 9.80 6.49 21.70
C LYS A 56 9.72 8.01 21.53
N PRO A 57 9.55 8.78 22.60
CA PRO A 57 9.55 10.25 22.47
C PRO A 57 10.83 10.71 21.82
N GLY A 58 10.68 11.39 20.69
CA GLY A 58 11.74 12.14 20.03
C GLY A 58 12.49 11.50 18.89
N THR A 59 12.35 10.19 18.53
CA THR A 59 13.26 9.65 17.54
C THR A 59 12.79 8.58 16.57
N GLN A 60 12.21 7.49 16.98
CA GLN A 60 11.96 6.36 16.08
C GLN A 60 10.73 5.53 16.47
N ASN A 61 10.00 5.10 15.47
CA ASN A 61 8.96 4.10 15.62
C ASN A 61 9.60 2.71 15.61
N TYR A 62 9.15 1.84 16.47
CA TYR A 62 9.59 0.46 16.57
C TYR A 62 8.46 -0.48 16.25
N CYS A 63 8.77 -1.59 15.59
CA CYS A 63 7.86 -2.72 15.47
C CYS A 63 8.26 -3.79 16.48
N LEU A 64 7.29 -4.25 17.23
CA LEU A 64 7.45 -5.32 18.20
C LEU A 64 6.82 -6.59 17.64
N HIS A 65 7.56 -7.69 17.60
CA HIS A 65 7.04 -8.98 17.15
C HIS A 65 6.10 -9.63 18.19
N GLY A 66 5.12 -10.39 17.68
CA GLY A 66 3.98 -10.90 18.44
C GLY A 66 4.29 -11.63 19.76
N GLY A 67 5.46 -12.28 19.89
CA GLY A 67 5.84 -12.97 21.14
C GLY A 67 6.20 -12.03 22.28
N VAL A 68 7.05 -11.07 22.03
CA VAL A 68 7.44 -10.03 23.01
C VAL A 68 6.26 -9.16 23.39
N GLN A 69 5.38 -8.98 22.50
CA GLN A 69 4.21 -8.17 22.59
C GLN A 69 3.09 -8.74 23.43
N TRP A 70 2.94 -10.06 23.44
CA TRP A 70 2.01 -10.70 24.36
C TRP A 70 2.38 -10.32 25.80
N PHE A 71 3.66 -10.34 26.15
CA PHE A 71 4.15 -9.92 27.46
C PHE A 71 3.92 -8.42 27.71
N VAL A 72 4.21 -7.56 26.75
CA VAL A 72 4.05 -6.10 26.91
C VAL A 72 2.59 -5.70 27.06
N ASN A 73 1.66 -6.34 26.36
CA ASN A 73 0.23 -6.02 26.46
C ASN A 73 -0.49 -6.66 27.65
N HIS A 74 0.02 -7.78 28.15
CA HIS A 74 -0.53 -8.46 29.31
C HIS A 74 0.27 -8.17 30.59
N TRP A 75 1.28 -7.31 30.48
CA TRP A 75 2.04 -6.88 31.63
C TRP A 75 1.31 -5.77 32.36
N GLU A 76 0.50 -6.17 33.31
CA GLU A 76 0.02 -5.24 34.31
C GLU A 76 1.17 -4.91 35.27
N PRO A 77 1.45 -3.61 35.53
CA PRO A 77 2.52 -3.20 36.44
C PRO A 77 2.31 -3.67 37.88
N MET A 78 1.23 -4.39 38.16
CA MET A 78 0.87 -4.92 39.45
C MET A 78 1.31 -6.38 39.71
N HIS A 79 1.85 -7.11 38.75
CA HIS A 79 2.31 -8.47 38.98
C HIS A 79 3.82 -8.52 39.20
N PRO A 80 4.28 -8.56 40.48
CA PRO A 80 5.71 -8.62 40.81
C PRO A 80 6.40 -9.91 40.32
N TYR A 81 5.65 -10.93 39.91
CA TYR A 81 6.18 -12.20 39.41
C TYR A 81 6.80 -12.10 37.99
N PHE A 82 6.40 -11.13 37.19
CA PHE A 82 6.89 -11.01 35.81
C PHE A 82 8.03 -10.02 35.67
N ALA A 83 8.27 -9.15 36.61
CA ALA A 83 9.29 -8.12 36.51
C ALA A 83 10.73 -8.67 36.46
N GLY A 84 10.98 -9.84 37.09
CA GLY A 84 12.29 -10.46 37.07
C GLY A 84 12.55 -11.42 35.90
N GLU A 85 11.50 -11.94 35.29
CA GLU A 85 11.61 -12.86 34.13
C GLU A 85 11.52 -12.16 32.80
N LEU A 86 11.02 -10.91 32.77
CA LEU A 86 10.89 -10.11 31.52
C LEU A 86 12.24 -9.59 31.02
N ASP A 87 13.17 -9.28 31.91
CA ASP A 87 14.47 -8.73 31.53
C ASP A 87 15.29 -9.69 30.65
N PRO A 88 15.45 -11.00 30.99
CA PRO A 88 16.17 -11.93 30.13
C PRO A 88 15.42 -12.28 28.84
N LEU A 89 14.08 -12.24 28.85
CA LEU A 89 13.27 -12.50 27.64
C LEU A 89 13.30 -11.33 26.66
N ILE A 90 13.37 -10.11 27.16
CA ILE A 90 13.50 -8.91 26.35
C ILE A 90 14.90 -8.81 25.77
N ASP A 91 15.91 -9.15 26.56
CA ASP A 91 17.31 -9.20 26.09
C ASP A 91 17.56 -10.34 25.09
N THR A 92 16.88 -11.48 25.22
CA THR A 92 16.97 -12.59 24.26
C THR A 92 16.08 -12.41 23.03
N ALA A 93 14.97 -11.68 23.15
CA ALA A 93 14.10 -11.34 22.03
C ALA A 93 14.62 -10.18 21.18
N ALA A 94 15.58 -9.44 21.67
CA ALA A 94 16.38 -8.56 20.88
C ALA A 94 17.44 -9.39 20.21
N PRO A 95 18.09 -9.36 19.21
CA PRO A 95 18.28 -8.25 18.33
C PRO A 95 17.78 -8.57 16.93
N TRP A 96 16.65 -8.21 16.68
CA TRP A 96 16.24 -8.05 15.31
C TRP A 96 17.05 -6.88 14.72
N ASN A 97 18.13 -7.15 14.02
CA ASN A 97 18.98 -6.19 13.31
C ASN A 97 20.08 -5.45 14.08
N GLY A 98 20.62 -5.98 15.13
CA GLY A 98 21.70 -5.33 15.87
C GLY A 98 21.29 -4.00 16.51
N SER A 99 20.00 -3.79 16.72
CA SER A 99 19.48 -2.70 17.53
C SER A 99 19.48 -3.14 18.99
N LYS A 100 19.91 -2.28 19.88
CA LYS A 100 19.81 -2.52 21.32
C LYS A 100 18.37 -2.82 21.70
N ALA A 101 18.15 -3.86 22.51
CA ALA A 101 16.85 -4.17 23.09
C ALA A 101 16.23 -2.90 23.69
N VAL A 102 14.96 -2.65 23.37
CA VAL A 102 14.23 -1.53 23.97
C VAL A 102 13.52 -2.06 25.20
N MET A 103 13.97 -1.67 26.37
CA MET A 103 13.33 -2.04 27.62
C MET A 103 11.89 -1.49 27.71
N PRO A 104 10.92 -2.21 28.27
CA PRO A 104 9.53 -1.74 28.38
C PRO A 104 9.41 -0.38 29.07
N SER A 105 10.24 -0.12 30.07
CA SER A 105 10.32 1.19 30.77
C SER A 105 10.72 2.36 29.87
N GLN A 106 11.32 2.08 28.70
CA GLN A 106 11.72 3.10 27.72
C GLN A 106 10.62 3.36 26.67
N ILE A 107 9.57 2.54 26.65
CA ILE A 107 8.43 2.69 25.74
C ILE A 107 7.38 3.51 26.47
N LYS A 108 7.20 4.77 26.08
CA LYS A 108 6.17 5.63 26.70
C LYS A 108 4.77 5.38 26.20
N THR A 109 4.64 4.98 24.93
CA THR A 109 3.35 4.67 24.31
C THR A 109 3.51 3.45 23.42
N ILE A 110 2.72 2.42 23.69
CA ILE A 110 2.55 1.29 22.79
C ILE A 110 1.34 1.63 21.92
N GLU A 111 1.57 1.72 20.65
CA GLU A 111 0.51 1.97 19.69
C GLU A 111 -0.23 0.66 19.42
N ASN A 112 -1.50 0.79 19.03
CA ASN A 112 -2.28 -0.38 18.63
C ASN A 112 -1.69 -1.03 17.38
N CYS A 113 -2.19 -2.23 17.02
CA CYS A 113 -1.88 -2.90 15.76
C CYS A 113 -2.73 -2.36 14.62
N GLY A 114 -2.29 -2.64 13.40
CA GLY A 114 -3.07 -2.46 12.19
C GLY A 114 -3.05 -1.06 11.62
N ALA A 115 -4.01 -0.78 10.76
CA ALA A 115 -4.11 0.49 10.08
C ALA A 115 -4.38 1.68 11.02
N GLU A 116 -5.07 1.46 12.13
CA GLU A 116 -5.37 2.47 13.14
C GLU A 116 -4.09 3.03 13.78
N ALA A 117 -3.18 2.14 14.17
CA ALA A 117 -1.88 2.53 14.71
C ALA A 117 -1.07 3.36 13.70
N LEU A 118 -1.07 2.96 12.43
CA LEU A 118 -0.42 3.73 11.38
C LEU A 118 -1.09 5.10 11.18
N GLN A 119 -2.41 5.17 11.28
CA GLN A 119 -3.15 6.43 11.17
C GLN A 119 -2.77 7.39 12.29
N GLU A 120 -2.69 6.93 13.54
CA GLU A 120 -2.25 7.73 14.68
C GLU A 120 -0.82 8.26 14.50
N LEU A 121 0.10 7.39 14.07
CA LEU A 121 1.48 7.81 13.78
C LEU A 121 1.54 8.86 12.67
N LEU A 122 0.73 8.71 11.62
CA LEU A 122 0.67 9.65 10.51
C LEU A 122 0.05 11.00 10.90
N THR A 123 -0.97 11.00 11.77
CA THR A 123 -1.61 12.21 12.29
C THR A 123 -0.64 13.08 13.10
N ARG A 124 0.27 12.44 13.85
CA ARG A 124 1.28 13.14 14.67
C ARG A 124 2.41 13.80 13.85
N ILE A 125 2.48 13.54 12.53
CA ILE A 125 3.57 14.05 11.69
C ILE A 125 3.29 15.49 11.26
N ASP A 126 4.15 16.42 11.67
CA ASP A 126 4.25 17.74 11.05
C ASP A 126 5.09 17.65 9.76
N LEU A 127 4.42 17.82 8.61
CA LEU A 127 5.08 17.78 7.29
C LEU A 127 6.12 18.89 7.12
N ALA A 128 5.87 20.08 7.68
CA ALA A 128 6.80 21.21 7.55
C ALA A 128 8.09 20.96 8.35
N PHE A 129 7.97 20.43 9.56
CA PHE A 129 9.12 20.04 10.38
C PHE A 129 9.90 18.89 9.72
N LEU A 130 9.19 17.84 9.26
CA LEU A 130 9.80 16.69 8.59
C LEU A 130 10.54 17.10 7.31
N GLN A 131 9.99 18.02 6.52
CA GLN A 131 10.62 18.55 5.32
C GLN A 131 11.93 19.27 5.66
N ARG A 132 11.93 20.16 6.66
CA ARG A 132 13.14 20.88 7.10
C ARG A 132 14.20 19.92 7.61
N MET A 133 13.80 18.94 8.43
CA MET A 133 14.72 17.92 8.97
C MET A 133 15.35 17.07 7.86
N LEU A 134 14.54 16.58 6.90
CA LEU A 134 15.03 15.78 5.77
C LEU A 134 15.94 16.59 4.84
N ALA A 135 15.64 17.87 4.60
CA ALA A 135 16.49 18.75 3.80
C ALA A 135 17.87 18.93 4.47
N ARG A 136 17.91 19.12 5.79
CA ARG A 136 19.17 19.21 6.57
C ARG A 136 19.94 17.88 6.51
N LYS A 137 19.27 16.73 6.74
CA LYS A 137 19.90 15.40 6.64
C LYS A 137 20.45 15.12 5.23
N LEU A 138 19.73 15.51 4.20
CA LEU A 138 20.17 15.37 2.80
C LEU A 138 21.40 16.23 2.52
N LYS A 139 21.42 17.51 2.94
CA LYS A 139 22.58 18.40 2.79
C LYS A 139 23.81 17.80 3.45
N ASN A 140 23.71 17.38 4.71
CA ASN A 140 24.80 16.75 5.44
C ASN A 140 25.28 15.45 4.79
N ALA A 141 24.37 14.63 4.24
CA ALA A 141 24.72 13.40 3.54
C ALA A 141 25.45 13.68 2.21
N ILE A 142 25.06 14.72 1.48
CA ILE A 142 25.75 15.16 0.24
C ILE A 142 27.16 15.67 0.57
N GLU A 143 27.33 16.46 1.62
CA GLU A 143 28.64 16.95 2.06
C GLU A 143 29.56 15.78 2.45
N ARG A 144 29.06 14.83 3.24
CA ARG A 144 29.79 13.58 3.57
C ARG A 144 30.18 12.79 2.33
N LYS A 145 29.30 12.69 1.33
CA LYS A 145 29.59 12.04 0.05
C LYS A 145 30.72 12.76 -0.69
N LYS A 146 30.68 14.08 -0.77
CA LYS A 146 31.73 14.91 -1.40
C LYS A 146 33.09 14.72 -0.69
N LEU A 147 33.12 14.72 0.64
CA LEU A 147 34.34 14.50 1.42
C LEU A 147 34.90 13.08 1.22
N ALA A 148 34.04 12.08 1.28
CA ALA A 148 34.40 10.69 1.07
C ALA A 148 34.94 10.45 -0.36
N SER A 149 34.34 11.05 -1.39
CA SER A 149 34.86 10.95 -2.76
C SER A 149 36.21 11.64 -2.96
N LYS A 150 36.44 12.81 -2.28
CA LYS A 150 37.72 13.49 -2.30
C LYS A 150 38.82 12.64 -1.60
N SER A 151 38.51 12.02 -0.46
CA SER A 151 39.43 11.13 0.24
C SER A 151 39.83 9.90 -0.57
N LEU A 152 38.85 9.27 -1.27
CA LEU A 152 39.12 8.15 -2.17
C LEU A 152 40.04 8.55 -3.34
N ARG A 153 39.81 9.70 -3.98
CA ARG A 153 40.66 10.18 -5.06
C ARG A 153 42.12 10.39 -4.58
N LYS A 154 42.31 10.91 -3.33
CA LYS A 154 43.62 11.04 -2.74
C LYS A 154 44.27 9.69 -2.41
N GLN A 155 43.47 8.71 -1.93
CA GLN A 155 43.96 7.36 -1.63
C GLN A 155 44.29 6.57 -2.90
N HIS A 156 43.49 6.68 -3.99
CA HIS A 156 43.78 6.09 -5.29
C HIS A 156 45.11 6.56 -5.88
N LYS A 157 45.44 7.86 -5.70
CA LYS A 157 46.73 8.40 -6.11
C LYS A 157 47.90 7.89 -5.26
N ARG A 158 47.67 7.47 -4.01
CA ARG A 158 48.72 7.05 -3.05
C ARG A 158 48.93 5.55 -2.90
N ARG A 159 47.99 4.66 -3.35
CA ARG A 159 48.06 3.21 -3.07
C ARG A 159 47.71 2.33 -4.25
N LYS A 160 48.72 1.50 -4.62
CA LYS A 160 48.57 0.34 -5.52
C LYS A 160 48.13 -0.96 -4.82
N LYS A 161 47.58 -0.95 -3.59
CA LYS A 161 47.16 -2.16 -2.82
C LYS A 161 45.64 -2.31 -2.74
N ALA A 162 45.14 -3.38 -3.40
CA ALA A 162 43.75 -3.69 -3.65
C ALA A 162 42.83 -3.96 -2.42
N LYS A 163 43.38 -4.50 -1.32
CA LYS A 163 42.55 -4.93 -0.16
C LYS A 163 41.89 -3.78 0.66
N LEU A 164 42.44 -2.59 0.65
CA LEU A 164 41.88 -1.41 1.39
C LEU A 164 40.84 -0.62 0.59
N LEU A 165 40.78 -0.84 -0.72
CA LEU A 165 39.80 -0.21 -1.60
C LEU A 165 38.38 -0.73 -1.32
N GLY A 166 38.19 -2.02 -1.12
CA GLY A 166 36.86 -2.60 -0.95
C GLY A 166 36.06 -2.05 0.25
N ARG A 167 36.73 -1.76 1.39
CA ARG A 167 36.07 -1.14 2.56
C ARG A 167 35.69 0.33 2.36
N ALA A 168 36.51 1.08 1.63
CA ALA A 168 36.25 2.49 1.35
C ALA A 168 35.14 2.66 0.31
N ASP A 169 35.07 1.77 -0.70
CA ASP A 169 33.99 1.72 -1.69
C ASP A 169 32.67 1.32 -1.05
N GLN A 170 32.68 0.36 -0.11
CA GLN A 170 31.50 -0.04 0.64
C GLN A 170 30.95 1.09 1.52
N LYS A 171 31.81 1.89 2.18
CA LYS A 171 31.39 3.11 2.91
C LYS A 171 30.77 4.15 1.98
N ASN A 172 31.37 4.40 0.82
CA ASN A 172 30.80 5.32 -0.18
C ASN A 172 29.49 4.85 -0.75
N TYR A 173 29.34 3.54 -1.00
CA TYR A 173 28.08 2.96 -1.41
C TYR A 173 26.98 3.22 -0.35
N GLY A 174 27.27 2.96 0.93
CA GLY A 174 26.33 3.23 2.02
C GLY A 174 25.92 4.70 2.12
N ILE A 175 26.86 5.64 1.94
CA ILE A 175 26.53 7.07 1.91
C ILE A 175 25.66 7.43 0.69
N THR A 176 25.95 6.85 -0.46
CA THR A 176 25.19 7.07 -1.68
C THR A 176 23.74 6.55 -1.56
N VAL A 177 23.54 5.40 -0.93
CA VAL A 177 22.21 4.84 -0.63
C VAL A 177 21.45 5.79 0.30
N LYS A 178 22.08 6.30 1.38
CA LYS A 178 21.47 7.28 2.29
C LYS A 178 21.04 8.56 1.58
N VAL A 179 21.87 9.09 0.68
CA VAL A 179 21.53 10.28 -0.12
C VAL A 179 20.29 10.00 -0.98
N LYS A 180 20.25 8.87 -1.69
CA LYS A 180 19.09 8.49 -2.51
C LYS A 180 17.82 8.33 -1.66
N THR A 181 17.93 7.72 -0.49
CA THR A 181 16.80 7.52 0.44
C THR A 181 16.27 8.86 0.95
N TYR A 182 17.13 9.75 1.44
CA TYR A 182 16.71 11.07 1.93
C TYR A 182 16.13 11.95 0.81
N ALA A 183 16.69 11.89 -0.41
CA ALA A 183 16.16 12.63 -1.55
C ALA A 183 14.73 12.16 -1.88
N ARG A 184 14.51 10.84 -1.99
CA ARG A 184 13.21 10.26 -2.27
C ARG A 184 12.18 10.59 -1.18
N ARG A 185 12.55 10.45 0.08
CA ARG A 185 11.68 10.81 1.22
C ARG A 185 11.29 12.29 1.19
N LEU A 186 12.25 13.16 0.93
CA LEU A 186 12.01 14.60 0.84
C LEU A 186 11.06 14.94 -0.33
N GLU A 187 11.19 14.24 -1.45
CA GLU A 187 10.30 14.40 -2.61
C GLU A 187 8.85 14.04 -2.27
N PHE A 188 8.62 12.90 -1.60
CA PHE A 188 7.28 12.51 -1.13
C PHE A 188 6.68 13.54 -0.18
N VAL A 189 7.43 13.96 0.83
CA VAL A 189 6.96 14.94 1.81
C VAL A 189 6.64 16.29 1.14
N ARG A 190 7.48 16.74 0.22
CA ARG A 190 7.23 17.95 -0.57
C ARG A 190 5.98 17.83 -1.46
N SER A 191 5.77 16.67 -2.06
CA SER A 191 4.58 16.42 -2.90
C SER A 191 3.29 16.51 -2.10
N LEU A 192 3.27 15.93 -0.89
CA LEU A 192 2.14 16.02 0.03
C LEU A 192 1.91 17.46 0.49
N ALA A 193 2.97 18.14 0.93
CA ALA A 193 2.87 19.52 1.41
C ALA A 193 2.39 20.51 0.33
N ARG A 194 2.89 20.37 -0.93
CA ARG A 194 2.46 21.22 -2.05
C ARG A 194 0.97 21.05 -2.40
N LYS A 195 0.44 19.83 -2.24
CA LYS A 195 -0.95 19.49 -2.55
C LYS A 195 -1.89 19.68 -1.37
N GLY A 196 -1.39 20.05 -0.20
CA GLY A 196 -2.17 20.16 1.03
C GLY A 196 -2.76 18.83 1.52
N LEU A 197 -2.13 17.70 1.13
CA LEU A 197 -2.59 16.37 1.48
C LEU A 197 -2.04 15.95 2.84
N ARG A 198 -2.93 15.41 3.68
CA ARG A 198 -2.53 14.84 4.98
C ARG A 198 -2.11 13.38 4.82
N PRO A 199 -1.01 12.97 5.47
CA PRO A 199 -0.54 11.58 5.39
C PRO A 199 -1.57 10.56 5.91
N GLU A 200 -2.36 10.93 6.92
CA GLU A 200 -3.40 10.09 7.52
C GLU A 200 -4.49 9.64 6.54
N TRP A 201 -4.69 10.38 5.42
CA TRP A 201 -5.66 10.02 4.38
C TRP A 201 -5.25 8.79 3.55
N MET A 202 -4.06 8.26 3.76
CA MET A 202 -3.64 6.98 3.18
C MET A 202 -4.29 5.78 3.87
N VAL A 203 -4.97 6.03 4.99
CA VAL A 203 -5.75 5.07 5.74
C VAL A 203 -7.22 5.43 5.60
N LEU A 204 -8.04 4.47 5.26
CA LEU A 204 -9.45 4.65 4.92
C LEU A 204 -10.34 4.23 6.10
N SER A 205 -11.08 5.16 6.67
CA SER A 205 -12.20 4.88 7.60
C SER A 205 -13.51 4.61 6.86
N VAL A 206 -13.62 5.14 5.64
CA VAL A 206 -14.76 4.94 4.75
C VAL A 206 -14.26 4.39 3.42
N PHE A 207 -14.73 3.21 3.04
CA PHE A 207 -14.33 2.57 1.79
C PHE A 207 -15.24 3.01 0.64
N PRO A 208 -14.68 3.55 -0.47
CA PRO A 208 -15.47 4.02 -1.59
C PRO A 208 -16.02 2.84 -2.41
N VAL A 209 -17.25 2.98 -2.90
CA VAL A 209 -17.93 2.00 -3.72
C VAL A 209 -18.22 2.59 -5.10
N LEU A 210 -17.83 1.89 -6.14
CA LEU A 210 -18.06 2.30 -7.52
C LEU A 210 -19.56 2.41 -7.83
N PRO A 211 -19.96 3.35 -8.71
CA PRO A 211 -21.33 3.46 -9.18
C PRO A 211 -21.85 2.16 -9.79
N PRO A 212 -23.16 1.89 -9.72
CA PRO A 212 -23.76 0.63 -10.20
C PRO A 212 -23.51 0.32 -11.67
N ASP A 213 -23.52 1.32 -12.54
CA ASP A 213 -23.31 1.13 -13.99
C ASP A 213 -21.86 0.76 -14.34
N LEU A 214 -20.89 1.02 -13.45
CA LEU A 214 -19.50 0.60 -13.62
C LEU A 214 -19.25 -0.85 -13.13
N ARG A 215 -20.24 -1.44 -12.44
CA ARG A 215 -20.23 -2.84 -11.97
C ARG A 215 -21.57 -3.53 -12.25
N PRO A 216 -21.95 -3.65 -13.52
CA PRO A 216 -23.30 -4.06 -13.89
C PRO A 216 -23.64 -5.48 -13.44
N MET A 217 -24.94 -5.70 -13.21
CA MET A 217 -25.55 -7.00 -13.00
C MET A 217 -26.58 -7.19 -14.11
N ILE A 218 -26.39 -8.23 -14.93
CA ILE A 218 -27.22 -8.51 -16.10
C ILE A 218 -27.92 -9.84 -15.88
N GLN A 219 -29.24 -9.86 -16.07
CA GLN A 219 -30.03 -11.09 -16.05
C GLN A 219 -29.88 -11.80 -17.39
N MET A 220 -29.48 -13.04 -17.35
CA MET A 220 -29.41 -13.91 -18.52
C MET A 220 -30.77 -14.54 -18.83
N SER A 221 -31.00 -14.95 -20.07
CA SER A 221 -32.21 -15.64 -20.51
C SER A 221 -32.55 -16.92 -19.72
N SER A 222 -31.54 -17.52 -19.10
CA SER A 222 -31.67 -18.69 -18.20
C SER A 222 -32.12 -18.37 -16.78
N GLY A 223 -32.52 -17.15 -16.47
CA GLY A 223 -32.86 -16.68 -15.12
C GLY A 223 -31.65 -16.46 -14.18
N ARG A 224 -30.43 -16.76 -14.61
CA ARG A 224 -29.19 -16.53 -13.85
C ARG A 224 -28.72 -15.10 -14.03
N PHE A 225 -28.02 -14.57 -13.00
CA PHE A 225 -27.42 -13.26 -13.08
C PHE A 225 -25.93 -13.37 -13.40
N ALA A 226 -25.49 -12.67 -14.44
CA ALA A 226 -24.09 -12.40 -14.66
C ALA A 226 -23.71 -11.09 -13.95
N THR A 227 -22.75 -11.16 -13.03
CA THR A 227 -22.34 -10.04 -12.22
C THR A 227 -20.87 -9.72 -12.45
N SER A 228 -20.50 -8.44 -12.29
CA SER A 228 -19.12 -8.06 -12.22
C SER A 228 -18.46 -8.64 -10.96
N ASP A 229 -17.20 -9.07 -11.08
CA ASP A 229 -16.42 -9.59 -9.95
C ASP A 229 -16.30 -8.63 -8.77
N LEU A 230 -16.34 -7.34 -9.04
CA LEU A 230 -16.34 -6.31 -8.01
C LEU A 230 -17.51 -6.43 -7.05
N ASN A 231 -18.69 -6.87 -7.52
CA ASN A 231 -19.84 -7.06 -6.66
C ASN A 231 -19.61 -8.17 -5.62
N ASP A 232 -18.93 -9.25 -6.00
CA ASP A 232 -18.57 -10.33 -5.07
C ASP A 232 -17.49 -9.89 -4.07
N LEU A 233 -16.52 -9.09 -4.52
CA LEU A 233 -15.49 -8.53 -3.65
C LEU A 233 -16.09 -7.53 -2.64
N TYR A 234 -16.98 -6.62 -3.06
CA TYR A 234 -17.70 -5.73 -2.15
C TYR A 234 -18.59 -6.51 -1.17
N ARG A 235 -19.27 -7.55 -1.65
CA ARG A 235 -20.05 -8.44 -0.79
C ARG A 235 -19.21 -9.07 0.29
N ARG A 236 -18.01 -9.56 -0.02
CA ARG A 236 -17.06 -10.10 0.97
C ARG A 236 -16.68 -9.07 2.01
N LEU A 237 -16.35 -7.84 1.60
CA LEU A 237 -16.02 -6.75 2.53
C LEU A 237 -17.19 -6.44 3.47
N ILE A 238 -18.42 -6.35 2.95
CA ILE A 238 -19.62 -6.10 3.73
C ILE A 238 -19.87 -7.24 4.73
N TYR A 239 -19.74 -8.50 4.32
CA TYR A 239 -19.91 -9.64 5.23
C TYR A 239 -18.86 -9.64 6.35
N ARG A 240 -17.60 -9.33 6.05
CA ARG A 240 -16.54 -9.21 7.08
C ARG A 240 -16.85 -8.07 8.04
N LYS A 241 -17.29 -6.91 7.52
CA LYS A 241 -17.72 -5.78 8.34
C LYS A 241 -18.88 -6.17 9.28
N ILE A 242 -19.97 -6.74 8.74
CA ILE A 242 -21.15 -7.13 9.53
C ILE A 242 -20.78 -8.19 10.57
N ARG A 243 -19.95 -9.16 10.21
CA ARG A 243 -19.46 -10.18 11.14
C ARG A 243 -18.70 -9.53 12.30
N PHE A 244 -17.79 -8.63 12.01
CA PHE A 244 -17.02 -7.91 13.02
C PHE A 244 -17.92 -7.03 13.91
N GLU A 245 -18.89 -6.32 13.35
CA GLU A 245 -19.86 -5.52 14.09
C GLU A 245 -20.73 -6.38 15.02
N LYS A 246 -21.21 -7.51 14.55
CA LYS A 246 -21.96 -8.49 15.38
C LYS A 246 -21.09 -9.05 16.49
N PHE A 247 -19.84 -9.35 16.20
CA PHE A 247 -18.92 -9.87 17.18
C PHE A 247 -18.69 -8.87 18.32
N LEU A 248 -18.48 -7.59 18.01
CA LEU A 248 -18.36 -6.52 19.00
C LEU A 248 -19.67 -6.23 19.75
N SER A 249 -20.84 -6.55 19.18
CA SER A 249 -22.13 -6.33 19.86
C SER A 249 -22.54 -7.47 20.78
N LEU A 250 -21.98 -8.66 20.62
CA LEU A 250 -22.29 -9.86 21.41
C LEU A 250 -21.43 -9.97 22.67
N PHE A 251 -20.26 -9.37 22.65
CA PHE A 251 -19.29 -9.45 23.73
C PHE A 251 -18.85 -8.06 24.16
N ASP A 252 -18.75 -7.82 25.44
CA ASP A 252 -18.10 -6.61 25.95
C ASP A 252 -16.62 -6.63 25.57
N GLU A 253 -16.07 -5.47 25.19
CA GLU A 253 -14.70 -5.36 24.68
C GLU A 253 -13.65 -5.94 25.65
N GLU A 254 -13.92 -5.95 26.96
CA GLU A 254 -13.04 -6.48 28.00
C GLU A 254 -12.95 -8.02 28.02
N PHE A 255 -13.98 -8.73 27.54
CA PHE A 255 -14.00 -10.21 27.53
C PHE A 255 -13.57 -10.81 26.19
N LEU A 256 -13.33 -9.99 25.19
CA LEU A 256 -12.97 -10.49 23.86
C LEU A 256 -11.48 -10.86 23.80
N PRO A 257 -11.13 -12.11 23.40
CA PRO A 257 -9.76 -12.46 23.13
C PRO A 257 -9.19 -11.61 21.98
N ASP A 258 -8.14 -10.85 22.29
CA ASP A 258 -7.46 -9.95 21.36
C ASP A 258 -7.03 -10.65 20.05
N LEU A 259 -6.70 -11.94 20.14
CA LEU A 259 -6.37 -12.76 18.96
C LEU A 259 -7.53 -12.87 17.97
N LEU A 260 -8.76 -13.00 18.42
CA LEU A 260 -9.93 -13.10 17.55
C LEU A 260 -10.25 -11.76 16.88
N ILE A 261 -10.15 -10.67 17.63
CA ILE A 261 -10.32 -9.32 17.12
C ILE A 261 -9.31 -9.07 15.99
N ARG A 262 -8.03 -9.37 16.23
CA ARG A 262 -6.96 -9.19 15.22
C ARG A 262 -7.20 -10.05 13.98
N HIS A 263 -7.62 -11.29 14.17
CA HIS A 263 -7.91 -12.18 13.06
C HIS A 263 -9.03 -11.62 12.17
N ASP A 264 -10.15 -11.16 12.76
CA ASP A 264 -11.25 -10.58 11.98
C ASP A 264 -10.87 -9.26 11.32
N LEU A 265 -10.05 -8.43 11.97
CA LEU A 265 -9.51 -7.21 11.39
C LEU A 265 -8.52 -7.49 10.24
N CYS A 266 -7.68 -8.51 10.38
CA CYS A 266 -6.80 -8.97 9.30
C CYS A 266 -7.63 -9.42 8.08
N LEU A 267 -8.68 -10.21 8.30
CA LEU A 267 -9.59 -10.62 7.24
C LEU A 267 -10.34 -9.44 6.60
N LEU A 268 -10.64 -8.38 7.36
CA LEU A 268 -11.25 -7.16 6.84
C LEU A 268 -10.26 -6.41 5.95
N GLN A 269 -9.00 -6.29 6.38
CA GLN A 269 -7.92 -5.68 5.59
C GLN A 269 -7.68 -6.47 4.29
N GLU A 270 -7.58 -7.79 4.36
CA GLU A 270 -7.42 -8.64 3.18
C GLU A 270 -8.60 -8.50 2.18
N ALA A 271 -9.83 -8.37 2.70
CA ALA A 271 -10.99 -8.13 1.85
C ALA A 271 -10.92 -6.77 1.14
N ALA A 272 -10.47 -5.72 1.82
CA ALA A 272 -10.24 -4.41 1.23
C ALA A 272 -9.12 -4.45 0.18
N ASP A 273 -8.01 -5.10 0.47
CA ASP A 273 -6.88 -5.27 -0.44
C ASP A 273 -7.27 -6.03 -1.71
N SER A 274 -8.11 -7.07 -1.58
CA SER A 274 -8.60 -7.85 -2.73
C SER A 274 -9.43 -7.03 -3.71
N ILE A 275 -10.13 -6.00 -3.25
CA ILE A 275 -10.88 -5.08 -4.13
C ILE A 275 -9.92 -4.21 -4.93
N ILE A 276 -8.87 -3.71 -4.29
CA ILE A 276 -7.90 -2.79 -4.90
C ILE A 276 -7.00 -3.55 -5.87
N ASP A 277 -6.29 -4.58 -5.40
CA ASP A 277 -5.39 -5.39 -6.22
C ASP A 277 -5.27 -6.83 -5.72
N ASN A 278 -6.18 -7.67 -6.18
CA ASN A 278 -6.23 -9.08 -5.82
C ASN A 278 -5.02 -9.89 -6.32
N GLY A 279 -4.40 -9.44 -7.40
CA GLY A 279 -3.27 -10.15 -8.02
C GLY A 279 -1.97 -10.09 -7.23
N ARG A 280 -1.83 -9.13 -6.32
CA ARG A 280 -0.64 -8.96 -5.47
C ARG A 280 -0.74 -9.66 -4.13
N LEU A 281 -1.88 -10.23 -3.80
CA LEU A 281 -2.05 -10.99 -2.57
C LEU A 281 -1.39 -12.37 -2.71
N GLU A 282 -0.75 -12.85 -1.66
CA GLU A 282 -0.18 -14.20 -1.63
C GLU A 282 -1.25 -15.27 -1.85
N LYS A 283 -2.43 -15.05 -1.27
CA LYS A 283 -3.61 -15.90 -1.46
C LYS A 283 -4.74 -15.06 -2.07
N PRO A 284 -4.78 -14.93 -3.41
CA PRO A 284 -5.82 -14.14 -4.06
C PRO A 284 -7.21 -14.72 -3.80
N ALA A 285 -8.19 -13.85 -3.66
CA ALA A 285 -9.58 -14.24 -3.57
C ALA A 285 -10.01 -14.91 -4.88
N GLN A 286 -10.54 -16.14 -4.80
CA GLN A 286 -10.85 -16.98 -5.96
C GLN A 286 -12.35 -17.26 -6.06
N ARG A 287 -12.80 -17.53 -7.30
CA ARG A 287 -14.10 -18.09 -7.63
C ARG A 287 -14.13 -19.59 -7.32
N PRO A 288 -15.32 -20.23 -7.31
CA PRO A 288 -15.43 -21.68 -7.13
C PRO A 288 -14.57 -22.49 -8.11
N ASN A 289 -14.37 -21.99 -9.33
CA ASN A 289 -13.54 -22.60 -10.37
C ASN A 289 -12.06 -22.26 -10.27
N ARG A 290 -11.57 -21.83 -9.10
CA ARG A 290 -10.18 -21.47 -8.77
C ARG A 290 -9.57 -20.31 -9.58
N LYS A 291 -10.35 -19.61 -10.39
CA LYS A 291 -9.88 -18.40 -11.06
C LYS A 291 -9.93 -17.21 -10.10
N PRO A 292 -8.90 -16.37 -10.04
CA PRO A 292 -8.93 -15.18 -9.19
C PRO A 292 -9.98 -14.18 -9.67
N PHE A 293 -10.62 -13.48 -8.74
CA PHE A 293 -11.51 -12.38 -9.06
C PHE A 293 -10.74 -11.20 -9.65
N LYS A 294 -11.34 -10.52 -10.63
CA LYS A 294 -10.78 -9.30 -11.20
C LYS A 294 -10.97 -8.13 -10.23
N SER A 295 -9.87 -7.56 -9.77
CA SER A 295 -9.81 -6.37 -8.93
C SER A 295 -9.87 -5.07 -9.74
N LEU A 296 -9.92 -3.92 -9.06
CA LEU A 296 -9.85 -2.60 -9.70
C LEU A 296 -8.60 -2.44 -10.55
N THR A 297 -7.44 -2.82 -10.03
CA THR A 297 -6.17 -2.79 -10.78
C THR A 297 -6.23 -3.67 -12.02
N SER A 298 -6.79 -4.87 -11.93
CA SER A 298 -6.96 -5.80 -13.06
C SER A 298 -7.89 -5.26 -14.17
N ILE A 299 -8.84 -4.39 -13.83
CA ILE A 299 -9.73 -3.73 -14.81
C ILE A 299 -8.99 -2.63 -15.57
N ILE A 300 -8.01 -1.99 -14.94
CA ILE A 300 -7.26 -0.85 -15.50
C ILE A 300 -6.04 -1.32 -16.25
N GLU A 301 -5.28 -2.27 -15.67
CA GLU A 301 -4.02 -2.80 -16.20
C GLU A 301 -4.20 -3.97 -17.18
N GLY A 302 -3.14 -4.23 -17.94
CA GLY A 302 -3.00 -5.42 -18.78
C GLY A 302 -3.55 -5.25 -20.21
N LYS A 303 -3.49 -6.35 -20.99
CA LYS A 303 -3.87 -6.38 -22.41
C LYS A 303 -5.34 -6.03 -22.63
N HIS A 304 -6.21 -6.45 -21.72
CA HIS A 304 -7.65 -6.22 -21.73
C HIS A 304 -8.09 -5.12 -20.75
N GLY A 305 -7.13 -4.39 -20.18
CA GLY A 305 -7.39 -3.28 -19.29
C GLY A 305 -7.87 -2.03 -20.02
N ARG A 306 -8.51 -1.15 -19.26
CA ARG A 306 -9.14 0.07 -19.79
C ARG A 306 -8.17 0.98 -20.53
N PHE A 307 -6.94 1.12 -20.05
CA PHE A 307 -5.93 1.93 -20.71
C PHE A 307 -5.61 1.42 -22.11
N ARG A 308 -5.28 0.14 -22.23
CA ARG A 308 -4.81 -0.44 -23.48
C ARG A 308 -5.94 -0.70 -24.47
N GLN A 309 -7.11 -1.11 -23.97
CA GLN A 309 -8.23 -1.49 -24.84
C GLN A 309 -9.12 -0.32 -25.26
N ASN A 310 -9.27 0.72 -24.42
CA ASN A 310 -10.25 1.77 -24.63
C ASN A 310 -9.68 3.20 -24.68
N LEU A 311 -8.46 3.44 -24.16
CA LEU A 311 -7.86 4.78 -24.14
C LEU A 311 -6.77 4.94 -25.18
N LEU A 312 -5.86 3.98 -25.34
CA LEU A 312 -4.81 4.02 -26.37
C LEU A 312 -5.34 3.72 -27.76
N GLY A 313 -6.44 3.00 -27.86
CA GLY A 313 -7.12 2.72 -29.11
C GLY A 313 -8.60 2.50 -28.87
N LYS A 314 -9.46 3.08 -29.67
CA LYS A 314 -10.91 2.93 -29.61
C LYS A 314 -11.42 2.42 -30.94
N ARG A 315 -12.48 1.62 -30.88
CA ARG A 315 -13.31 1.41 -32.08
C ARG A 315 -14.04 2.71 -32.37
N VAL A 316 -14.01 3.12 -33.62
CA VAL A 316 -14.64 4.35 -34.06
C VAL A 316 -15.81 4.02 -34.99
N ASP A 317 -16.85 4.86 -34.93
CA ASP A 317 -17.98 4.80 -35.82
C ASP A 317 -17.60 5.40 -37.18
N TYR A 318 -18.43 5.23 -38.19
CA TYR A 318 -18.20 5.71 -39.55
C TYR A 318 -16.87 5.23 -40.15
N SER A 319 -16.51 3.98 -39.91
CA SER A 319 -15.33 3.34 -40.46
C SER A 319 -15.63 1.97 -41.00
N GLY A 320 -15.05 1.64 -42.13
CA GLY A 320 -15.25 0.35 -42.79
C GLY A 320 -13.95 -0.23 -43.31
N ARG A 321 -13.94 -1.51 -43.58
CA ARG A 321 -12.82 -2.24 -44.17
C ARG A 321 -13.33 -3.21 -45.21
N SER A 322 -12.74 -3.18 -46.39
CA SER A 322 -13.05 -4.07 -47.49
C SER A 322 -11.78 -4.51 -48.22
N VAL A 323 -11.91 -5.48 -49.10
CA VAL A 323 -10.83 -5.96 -49.96
C VAL A 323 -10.48 -4.89 -50.99
N ILE A 324 -9.19 -4.66 -51.23
CA ILE A 324 -8.70 -3.76 -52.23
C ILE A 324 -8.55 -4.52 -53.56
N VAL A 325 -9.16 -3.99 -54.62
CA VAL A 325 -9.11 -4.58 -55.94
C VAL A 325 -8.63 -3.54 -56.95
N VAL A 326 -7.99 -3.96 -58.04
CA VAL A 326 -7.55 -3.06 -59.11
C VAL A 326 -8.72 -2.47 -59.84
N GLY A 327 -8.66 -1.14 -60.13
CA GLY A 327 -9.67 -0.40 -60.89
C GLY A 327 -9.05 0.33 -62.08
N PRO A 328 -8.83 -0.34 -63.22
CA PRO A 328 -8.10 0.26 -64.34
C PRO A 328 -8.78 1.51 -64.97
N LYS A 329 -10.06 1.72 -64.70
CA LYS A 329 -10.82 2.88 -65.14
C LYS A 329 -10.73 4.10 -64.21
N LEU A 330 -10.13 3.92 -63.02
CA LEU A 330 -9.99 5.00 -62.04
C LEU A 330 -8.69 5.75 -62.24
N ARG A 331 -8.73 7.07 -62.08
CA ARG A 331 -7.53 7.92 -62.09
C ARG A 331 -6.76 7.74 -60.77
N LEU A 332 -5.47 8.10 -60.72
CA LEU A 332 -4.59 7.94 -59.56
C LEU A 332 -5.11 8.57 -58.26
N HIS A 333 -5.93 9.61 -58.39
CA HIS A 333 -6.53 10.31 -57.24
C HIS A 333 -7.97 9.87 -56.94
N GLN A 334 -8.50 8.85 -57.61
CA GLN A 334 -9.85 8.36 -57.44
C GLN A 334 -9.86 7.00 -56.71
N CYS A 335 -10.81 6.83 -55.81
CA CYS A 335 -11.09 5.58 -55.10
C CYS A 335 -12.58 5.23 -55.32
N GLY A 336 -12.85 3.97 -55.62
CA GLY A 336 -14.20 3.44 -55.70
C GLY A 336 -14.59 2.77 -54.37
N LEU A 337 -15.74 3.14 -53.86
CA LEU A 337 -16.32 2.48 -52.66
C LEU A 337 -17.54 1.66 -53.06
N PRO A 338 -17.79 0.50 -52.41
CA PRO A 338 -19.03 -0.23 -52.55
C PRO A 338 -20.23 0.64 -52.14
N ARG A 339 -21.29 0.64 -52.94
CA ARG A 339 -22.50 1.44 -52.66
C ARG A 339 -23.11 1.16 -51.28
N GLU A 340 -23.16 -0.09 -50.92
CA GLU A 340 -23.71 -0.52 -49.62
C GLU A 340 -22.90 0.06 -48.48
N MET A 341 -21.56 0.01 -48.57
CA MET A 341 -20.68 0.59 -47.56
C MET A 341 -20.82 2.12 -47.50
N ALA A 342 -21.00 2.79 -48.63
CA ALA A 342 -21.17 4.23 -48.68
C ALA A 342 -22.54 4.70 -48.14
N LEU A 343 -23.56 3.85 -48.17
CA LEU A 343 -24.87 4.15 -47.61
C LEU A 343 -24.91 3.98 -46.07
N GLU A 344 -24.10 3.07 -45.51
CA GLU A 344 -24.01 2.82 -44.06
C GLU A 344 -23.06 3.82 -43.39
N LEU A 345 -22.05 4.34 -44.07
CA LEU A 345 -21.12 5.34 -43.56
C LEU A 345 -21.71 6.76 -43.66
#